data_0ece7167cf8b329b6ba57387d79afb64
#
_entry.id   0ece7167cf8b329b6ba57387d79afb64
#
_cell.length_a   1.000
_cell.length_b   1.000
_cell.length_c   1.000
_cell.angle_alpha   90.00
_cell.angle_beta   90.00
_cell.angle_gamma   90.00
#
_symmetry.space_group_name_H-M   'P 1'
#
loop_
_entity.id
_entity.type
_entity.pdbx_description
1 polymer ?
#
loop_
_entity_poly.entity_id
_entity_poly.type
_entity_poly.pdbx_seq_one_letter_code
_entity_poly.pdbx_strand_id
1 'polypeptide(L)'
;MKSKIRYTRDAVDDLDSIFDYIAEGNRIAAGNMLEKIERTIMSLANNPRMGTVLPAKDLSLVESGYRKIIIKPFIVFYRIGKEEIYIARVLHSKQDWLHLLFENNYDEV
;
A
#
# COMPACT_ATOMS: atom_id res chain seq x y z
N MET A 1 -0.74 3.51 21.39
CA MET A 1 0.34 2.56 21.17
C MET A 1 0.69 2.44 19.70
N LYS A 2 1.98 2.27 19.43
CA LYS A 2 2.47 2.20 18.07
C LYS A 2 2.21 0.82 17.46
N SER A 3 1.54 0.78 16.31
CA SER A 3 1.32 -0.47 15.59
C SER A 3 2.58 -0.88 14.83
N LYS A 4 2.77 -2.19 14.66
CA LYS A 4 3.84 -2.71 13.82
C LYS A 4 3.40 -2.67 12.36
N ILE A 5 4.34 -2.36 11.48
CA ILE A 5 4.07 -2.36 10.04
C ILE A 5 4.55 -3.69 9.48
N ARG A 6 3.66 -4.36 8.75
CA ARG A 6 3.98 -5.60 8.07
C ARG A 6 3.68 -5.47 6.59
N TYR A 7 4.53 -6.05 5.76
CA TYR A 7 4.35 -6.03 4.30
C TYR A 7 4.01 -7.43 3.82
N THR A 8 3.05 -7.52 2.92
CA THR A 8 2.85 -8.76 2.17
C THR A 8 4.00 -8.92 1.18
N ARG A 9 4.19 -10.13 0.67
CA ARG A 9 5.17 -10.37 -0.39
C ARG A 9 4.86 -9.51 -1.61
N ASP A 10 3.60 -9.43 -1.97
CA ASP A 10 3.18 -8.63 -3.12
C ASP A 10 3.51 -7.15 -2.94
N ALA A 11 3.35 -6.63 -1.74
CA ALA A 11 3.69 -5.24 -1.47
C ALA A 11 5.20 -4.99 -1.61
N VAL A 12 6.02 -5.91 -1.13
CA VAL A 12 7.48 -5.81 -1.29
C VAL A 12 7.84 -5.83 -2.78
N ASP A 13 7.26 -6.75 -3.53
CA ASP A 13 7.50 -6.85 -4.97
C ASP A 13 7.03 -5.60 -5.70
N ASP A 14 5.91 -5.03 -5.27
CA ASP A 14 5.41 -3.78 -5.84
C ASP A 14 6.42 -2.65 -5.65
N LEU A 15 6.98 -2.52 -4.45
CA LEU A 15 7.96 -1.46 -4.17
C LEU A 15 9.22 -1.63 -5.01
N ASP A 16 9.70 -2.87 -5.16
CA ASP A 16 10.85 -3.16 -6.00
C ASP A 16 10.58 -2.78 -7.45
N SER A 17 9.38 -3.14 -7.95
CA SER A 17 8.99 -2.83 -9.32
C SER A 17 8.88 -1.32 -9.56
N ILE A 18 8.34 -0.59 -8.59
CA ILE A 18 8.23 0.87 -8.68
C ILE A 18 9.62 1.48 -8.76
N PHE A 19 10.54 1.03 -7.91
CA PHE A 19 11.92 1.53 -7.94
C PHE A 19 12.55 1.28 -9.32
N ASP A 20 12.49 0.05 -9.78
CA ASP A 20 13.12 -0.32 -11.05
C ASP A 20 12.56 0.48 -12.21
N TYR A 21 11.26 0.66 -12.25
CA TYR A 21 10.60 1.40 -13.32
C TYR A 21 11.06 2.86 -13.37
N ILE A 22 11.05 3.54 -12.22
CA ILE A 22 11.46 4.94 -12.16
C ILE A 22 12.96 5.09 -12.40
N ALA A 23 13.76 4.14 -11.87
CA ALA A 23 15.20 4.18 -11.95
C ALA A 23 15.72 4.06 -13.39
N GLU A 24 14.95 3.45 -14.28
CA GLU A 24 15.31 3.40 -15.70
C GLU A 24 15.52 4.80 -16.27
N GLY A 25 14.72 5.76 -15.85
CA GLY A 25 14.84 7.14 -16.30
C GLY A 25 15.63 8.02 -15.35
N ASN A 26 15.55 7.76 -14.04
CA ASN A 26 16.17 8.62 -13.04
C ASN A 26 16.28 7.90 -11.70
N ARG A 27 17.49 7.47 -11.34
CA ARG A 27 17.72 6.75 -10.09
C ARG A 27 17.48 7.61 -8.86
N ILE A 28 17.80 8.89 -8.93
CA ILE A 28 17.57 9.81 -7.80
C ILE A 28 16.08 9.95 -7.55
N ALA A 29 15.31 10.12 -8.63
CA ALA A 29 13.85 10.22 -8.51
C ALA A 29 13.25 8.93 -7.94
N ALA A 30 13.80 7.77 -8.32
CA ALA A 30 13.35 6.47 -7.78
C ALA A 30 13.54 6.43 -6.27
N GLY A 31 14.73 6.79 -5.80
CA GLY A 31 15.01 6.83 -4.37
C GLY A 31 14.11 7.78 -3.61
N ASN A 32 13.88 8.97 -4.17
CA ASN A 32 13.02 9.97 -3.54
C ASN A 32 11.58 9.49 -3.42
N MET A 33 11.08 8.84 -4.47
CA MET A 33 9.70 8.31 -4.44
C MET A 33 9.56 7.21 -3.40
N LEU A 34 10.49 6.26 -3.37
CA LEU A 34 10.44 5.18 -2.39
C LEU A 34 10.53 5.71 -0.97
N GLU A 35 11.38 6.68 -0.73
CA GLU A 35 11.49 7.31 0.58
C GLU A 35 10.17 7.97 0.99
N LYS A 36 9.51 8.65 0.06
CA LYS A 36 8.23 9.29 0.32
C LYS A 36 7.16 8.25 0.67
N ILE A 37 7.11 7.17 -0.10
CA ILE A 37 6.16 6.09 0.16
C ILE A 37 6.42 5.46 1.53
N GLU A 38 7.66 5.12 1.82
CA GLU A 38 8.02 4.48 3.08
C GLU A 38 7.75 5.38 4.28
N ARG A 39 8.05 6.67 4.17
CA ARG A 39 7.79 7.63 5.23
C ARG A 39 6.30 7.72 5.53
N THR A 40 5.48 7.72 4.48
CA THR A 40 4.03 7.76 4.64
C THR A 40 3.52 6.49 5.30
N ILE A 41 4.05 5.33 4.87
CA ILE A 41 3.68 4.05 5.48
C ILE A 41 4.06 4.02 6.96
N MET A 42 5.26 4.47 7.29
CA MET A 42 5.70 4.48 8.70
C MET A 42 4.84 5.37 9.58
N SER A 43 4.29 6.46 9.03
CA SER A 43 3.41 7.33 9.79
C SER A 43 2.10 6.65 10.18
N LEU A 44 1.72 5.58 9.47
CA LEU A 44 0.54 4.79 9.83
C LEU A 44 0.70 4.10 11.19
N ALA A 45 1.92 3.84 11.62
CA ALA A 45 2.16 3.20 12.92
C ALA A 45 1.56 4.03 14.07
N ASN A 46 1.59 5.35 13.96
CA ASN A 46 1.04 6.26 14.97
C ASN A 46 -0.36 6.76 14.61
N ASN A 47 -0.76 6.61 13.36
CA ASN A 47 -2.04 7.12 12.87
C ASN A 47 -2.65 6.15 11.86
N PRO A 48 -3.10 4.98 12.33
CA PRO A 48 -3.58 3.93 11.43
C PRO A 48 -4.78 4.32 10.57
N ARG A 49 -5.58 5.26 11.03
CA ARG A 49 -6.79 5.67 10.33
C ARG A 49 -6.56 6.84 9.38
N MET A 50 -5.31 7.18 9.10
CA MET A 50 -4.97 8.29 8.21
C MET A 50 -5.50 8.07 6.79
N GLY A 51 -5.47 6.84 6.29
CA GLY A 51 -6.04 6.50 4.99
C GLY A 51 -7.56 6.42 5.03
N THR A 52 -8.18 6.50 3.85
CA THR A 52 -9.64 6.42 3.75
C THR A 52 -10.10 5.00 3.52
N VAL A 53 -11.26 4.67 4.07
CA VAL A 53 -11.91 3.38 3.83
C VAL A 53 -12.31 3.33 2.35
N LEU A 54 -12.16 2.16 1.73
CA LEU A 54 -12.55 2.00 0.34
C LEU A 54 -14.06 2.20 0.19
N PRO A 55 -14.50 2.70 -1.01
CA PRO A 55 -15.91 3.07 -1.19
C PRO A 55 -16.89 1.94 -0.88
N ALA A 56 -18.01 2.31 -0.27
CA ALA A 56 -19.05 1.37 0.13
C ALA A 56 -19.79 0.72 -1.04
N LYS A 57 -19.47 1.10 -2.28
CA LYS A 57 -20.08 0.51 -3.47
C LYS A 57 -19.78 -0.98 -3.59
N ASP A 58 -18.68 -1.40 -3.02
CA ASP A 58 -18.30 -2.80 -3.04
C ASP A 58 -18.24 -3.28 -1.59
N LEU A 59 -19.27 -4.02 -1.19
CA LEU A 59 -19.39 -4.53 0.16
C LEU A 59 -18.21 -5.42 0.55
N SER A 60 -17.66 -6.14 -0.43
CA SER A 60 -16.50 -7.00 -0.19
C SER A 60 -15.30 -6.20 0.29
N LEU A 61 -15.10 -5.02 -0.29
CA LEU A 61 -13.99 -4.14 0.10
C LEU A 61 -14.16 -3.62 1.51
N VAL A 62 -15.39 -3.23 1.85
CA VAL A 62 -15.69 -2.72 3.19
C VAL A 62 -15.52 -3.83 4.21
N GLU A 63 -16.04 -5.03 3.91
CA GLU A 63 -15.94 -6.17 4.82
C GLU A 63 -14.50 -6.61 5.03
N SER A 64 -13.65 -6.48 4.02
CA SER A 64 -12.24 -6.84 4.15
C SER A 64 -11.43 -5.85 4.98
N GLY A 65 -12.00 -4.67 5.24
CA GLY A 65 -11.36 -3.66 6.08
C GLY A 65 -10.22 -2.91 5.40
N TYR A 66 -10.19 -2.91 4.08
CA TYR A 66 -9.14 -2.20 3.36
C TYR A 66 -9.28 -0.68 3.46
N ARG A 67 -8.13 -0.04 3.58
CA ARG A 67 -7.98 1.41 3.49
C ARG A 67 -6.96 1.72 2.42
N LYS A 68 -7.02 2.94 1.90
CA LYS A 68 -6.03 3.41 0.92
C LYS A 68 -5.48 4.76 1.33
N ILE A 69 -4.24 4.98 0.94
CA ILE A 69 -3.62 6.29 1.07
C ILE A 69 -2.95 6.61 -0.25
N ILE A 70 -3.18 7.81 -0.77
CA ILE A 70 -2.71 8.20 -2.10
C ILE A 70 -1.40 8.98 -1.97
N ILE A 71 -0.39 8.50 -2.68
CA ILE A 71 0.91 9.16 -2.79
C ILE A 71 1.18 9.25 -4.29
N LYS A 72 0.59 10.23 -4.93
CA LYS A 72 0.56 10.34 -6.40
C LYS A 72 1.89 10.01 -7.06
N PRO A 73 1.91 9.16 -8.08
CA PRO A 73 0.76 8.53 -8.73
C PRO A 73 0.41 7.14 -8.16
N PHE A 74 0.88 6.82 -6.96
CA PHE A 74 0.71 5.50 -6.36
C PHE A 74 -0.34 5.52 -5.26
N ILE A 75 -0.88 4.33 -4.99
CA ILE A 75 -1.86 4.11 -3.93
C ILE A 75 -1.36 2.97 -3.06
N VAL A 76 -1.29 3.21 -1.76
CA VAL A 76 -0.97 2.16 -0.79
C VAL A 76 -2.28 1.61 -0.23
N PHE A 77 -2.47 0.31 -0.34
CA PHE A 77 -3.63 -0.39 0.21
C PHE A 77 -3.20 -1.14 1.47
N TYR A 78 -3.93 -0.94 2.55
CA TYR A 78 -3.55 -1.55 3.82
C TYR A 78 -4.78 -1.92 4.65
N ARG A 79 -4.55 -2.78 5.65
CA ARG A 79 -5.58 -3.18 6.62
C ARG A 79 -5.04 -2.97 8.02
N ILE A 80 -5.93 -2.61 8.93
CA ILE A 80 -5.58 -2.43 10.33
C ILE A 80 -5.89 -3.73 11.07
N GLY A 81 -4.87 -4.34 11.64
CA GLY A 81 -5.03 -5.48 12.52
C GLY A 81 -5.05 -5.05 13.97
N LYS A 82 -5.00 -6.02 14.87
CA LYS A 82 -5.09 -5.75 16.30
C LYS A 82 -3.90 -4.95 16.82
N GLU A 83 -2.70 -5.35 16.44
CA GLU A 83 -1.47 -4.66 16.85
C GLU A 83 -0.56 -4.38 15.66
N GLU A 84 -1.05 -4.66 14.45
CA GLU A 84 -0.26 -4.58 13.25
C GLU A 84 -1.04 -3.90 12.14
N ILE A 85 -0.30 -3.30 11.23
CA ILE A 85 -0.86 -2.75 10.00
C ILE A 85 -0.25 -3.55 8.87
N TYR A 86 -1.11 -4.11 8.01
CA TYR A 86 -0.69 -4.95 6.89
C TYR A 86 -0.74 -4.14 5.61
N ILE A 87 0.42 -3.91 5.02
CA ILE A 87 0.50 -3.25 3.72
C ILE A 87 0.25 -4.32 2.67
N ALA A 88 -0.91 -4.26 2.03
CA ALA A 88 -1.35 -5.31 1.12
C ALA A 88 -0.76 -5.14 -0.28
N ARG A 89 -0.82 -3.95 -0.84
CA ARG A 89 -0.30 -3.64 -2.17
C ARG A 89 0.11 -2.17 -2.25
N VAL A 90 1.02 -1.89 -3.18
CA VAL A 90 1.37 -0.51 -3.57
C VAL A 90 1.26 -0.47 -5.09
N LEU A 91 0.22 0.17 -5.60
CA LEU A 91 -0.11 0.11 -7.02
C LEU A 91 -0.17 1.50 -7.64
N HIS A 92 0.05 1.55 -8.95
CA HIS A 92 -0.13 2.80 -9.70
C HIS A 92 -1.64 3.06 -9.85
N SER A 93 -2.05 4.32 -9.73
CA SER A 93 -3.47 4.69 -9.78
C SER A 93 -4.17 4.30 -11.09
N LYS A 94 -3.40 4.09 -12.15
CA LYS A 94 -3.95 3.71 -13.47
C LYS A 94 -4.08 2.19 -13.65
N GLN A 95 -3.54 1.39 -12.74
CA GLN A 95 -3.71 -0.05 -12.81
C GLN A 95 -5.12 -0.45 -12.38
N ASP A 96 -5.53 -1.64 -12.79
CA ASP A 96 -6.78 -2.23 -12.31
C ASP A 96 -6.56 -2.73 -10.89
N TRP A 97 -6.46 -1.79 -9.94
CA TRP A 97 -6.09 -2.09 -8.57
C TRP A 97 -7.13 -2.94 -7.85
N LEU A 98 -8.38 -2.78 -8.22
CA LEU A 98 -9.44 -3.57 -7.61
C LEU A 98 -9.23 -5.06 -7.86
N HIS A 99 -8.97 -5.43 -9.11
CA HIS A 99 -8.70 -6.80 -9.49
C HIS A 99 -7.42 -7.32 -8.84
N LEU A 100 -6.35 -6.53 -8.91
CA LEU A 100 -5.06 -6.92 -8.35
C LEU A 100 -5.11 -7.08 -6.84
N LEU A 101 -5.87 -6.23 -6.16
CA LEU A 101 -5.98 -6.26 -4.71
C LEU A 101 -6.60 -7.57 -4.21
N PHE A 102 -7.56 -8.11 -4.93
CA PHE A 102 -8.27 -9.32 -4.51
C PHE A 102 -7.73 -10.61 -5.10
N GLU A 103 -7.02 -10.56 -6.21
CA GLU A 103 -6.53 -11.74 -6.88
C GLU A 103 -5.50 -12.52 -6.07
N ASN A 104 -4.63 -11.84 -5.35
CA ASN A 104 -3.54 -12.46 -4.61
C ASN A 104 -3.69 -12.26 -3.10
N ASN A 105 -4.91 -12.29 -2.64
CA ASN A 105 -5.26 -11.90 -1.28
C ASN A 105 -4.75 -12.84 -0.19
N TYR A 106 -4.34 -14.05 -0.53
CA TYR A 106 -3.88 -15.03 0.45
C TYR A 106 -2.37 -15.18 0.54
N ASP A 107 -1.62 -14.42 -0.19
CA ASP A 107 -0.16 -14.52 -0.21
C ASP A 107 0.46 -13.58 0.83
N GLU A 108 -0.03 -13.63 2.04
CA GLU A 108 0.56 -12.84 3.11
C GLU A 108 1.82 -13.50 3.61
N VAL A 109 2.80 -12.68 3.89
CA VAL A 109 4.10 -13.14 4.38
C VAL A 109 4.14 -13.16 5.90
#